data_ead59a90133a5003ceeea99cc043b825
#
_entry.id   ead59a90133a5003ceeea99cc043b825
#
_cell.length_a   1.000
_cell.length_b   1.000
_cell.length_c   1.000
_cell.angle_alpha   90.00
_cell.angle_beta   90.00
_cell.angle_gamma   90.00
#
_symmetry.space_group_name_H-M   'P 1'
#
loop_
_entity.id
_entity.type
_entity.pdbx_description
1 polymer ?
#
loop_
_entity_poly.entity_id
_entity_poly.type
_entity_poly.pdbx_seq_one_letter_code
_entity_poly.pdbx_strand_id
1 'polypeptide(L)'
;MTAEALPGLTLMTAVACLACGGASRPGPTGPPAIPPGSCLVVGFLGGNDRWDDPFKGVRRLALELRREPGLYVETFENRRVRRALGFVEAALDADRNGEVDREETGRASIVVYGQSLGGWATLVFARLLAGRDLPVQLTLQIDSVGWDDADVPPNVRWAANLYQDEGAVIAGEHPIKPSDPRRTTVVGEWEFDYDRPPGNEIAIDGLPWHKTFLRADHARMDRDPRVWSKAARLVRDACEGRVPGASAAR
;
A
#
# COMPACT_ATOMS: atom_id res chain seq x y z
N MET A 1 -32.40 -16.51 79.22
CA MET A 1 -31.72 -17.50 78.36
C MET A 1 -31.77 -16.88 76.92
N THR A 2 -30.66 -16.33 76.60
CA THR A 2 -30.39 -15.50 75.44
C THR A 2 -29.93 -16.39 74.28
N ALA A 3 -30.59 -16.29 73.12
CA ALA A 3 -30.17 -16.94 71.90
C ALA A 3 -29.45 -15.88 71.02
N GLU A 4 -28.18 -16.08 70.80
CA GLU A 4 -27.34 -15.25 69.90
C GLU A 4 -27.57 -15.66 68.44
N ALA A 5 -27.82 -14.69 67.58
CA ALA A 5 -27.93 -14.84 66.14
C ALA A 5 -26.55 -14.68 65.48
N LEU A 6 -26.16 -15.66 64.66
CA LEU A 6 -24.93 -15.60 63.80
C LEU A 6 -25.22 -14.76 62.56
N PRO A 7 -24.26 -13.93 62.11
CA PRO A 7 -24.41 -13.15 60.86
C PRO A 7 -24.12 -14.00 59.63
N GLY A 8 -25.01 -13.92 58.69
CA GLY A 8 -24.88 -14.56 57.37
C GLY A 8 -23.75 -13.97 56.53
N LEU A 9 -22.85 -14.83 56.06
CA LEU A 9 -21.77 -14.53 55.18
C LEU A 9 -22.29 -14.49 53.73
N THR A 10 -22.50 -13.30 53.17
CA THR A 10 -22.91 -13.11 51.78
C THR A 10 -21.69 -13.26 50.89
N LEU A 11 -21.62 -14.39 50.20
CA LEU A 11 -20.56 -14.67 49.22
C LEU A 11 -20.85 -13.86 47.93
N MET A 12 -20.19 -12.72 47.76
CA MET A 12 -20.20 -11.98 46.48
C MET A 12 -19.31 -12.70 45.48
N THR A 13 -19.93 -13.41 44.54
CA THR A 13 -19.26 -13.94 43.37
C THR A 13 -18.95 -12.78 42.40
N ALA A 14 -17.71 -12.32 42.39
CA ALA A 14 -17.20 -11.41 41.39
C ALA A 14 -17.06 -12.16 40.06
N VAL A 15 -17.99 -11.89 39.12
CA VAL A 15 -17.83 -12.30 37.74
C VAL A 15 -16.78 -11.40 37.12
N ALA A 16 -15.57 -11.91 37.00
CA ALA A 16 -14.52 -11.26 36.20
C ALA A 16 -14.88 -11.38 34.73
N CYS A 17 -15.45 -10.31 34.14
CA CYS A 17 -15.49 -10.14 32.71
C CYS A 17 -14.06 -10.07 32.17
N LEU A 18 -13.55 -11.19 31.66
CA LEU A 18 -12.41 -11.16 30.76
C LEU A 18 -12.85 -10.48 29.47
N ALA A 19 -12.72 -9.16 29.42
CA ALA A 19 -12.69 -8.42 28.16
C ALA A 19 -11.48 -8.94 27.38
N CYS A 20 -11.69 -9.83 26.42
CA CYS A 20 -10.75 -10.15 25.36
C CYS A 20 -10.56 -8.90 24.51
N GLY A 21 -9.83 -7.92 25.04
CA GLY A 21 -9.26 -6.85 24.29
C GLY A 21 -8.21 -7.45 23.37
N GLY A 22 -8.59 -7.74 22.11
CA GLY A 22 -7.65 -8.04 21.07
C GLY A 22 -6.64 -6.88 21.00
N ALA A 23 -5.47 -7.07 21.56
CA ALA A 23 -4.39 -6.11 21.45
C ALA A 23 -4.11 -5.89 19.97
N SER A 24 -4.54 -4.76 19.44
CA SER A 24 -4.15 -4.30 18.11
C SER A 24 -2.63 -4.27 18.12
N ARG A 25 -1.98 -5.13 17.33
CA ARG A 25 -0.53 -5.05 17.18
C ARG A 25 -0.19 -3.60 16.80
N PRO A 26 0.77 -2.97 17.46
CA PRO A 26 1.21 -1.66 17.03
C PRO A 26 1.64 -1.79 15.57
N GLY A 27 1.08 -0.94 14.71
CA GLY A 27 1.54 -0.88 13.33
C GLY A 27 2.95 -0.29 13.28
N PRO A 28 3.52 -0.07 12.07
CA PRO A 28 4.87 0.43 11.93
C PRO A 28 5.10 1.64 12.84
N THR A 29 6.10 1.57 13.69
CA THR A 29 6.64 2.75 14.37
C THR A 29 7.28 3.63 13.31
N GLY A 30 7.17 4.95 13.42
CA GLY A 30 7.81 5.88 12.49
C GLY A 30 9.29 5.52 12.34
N PRO A 31 9.86 5.60 11.13
CA PRO A 31 11.28 5.36 10.94
C PRO A 31 12.08 6.44 11.64
N PRO A 32 13.36 6.18 11.97
CA PRO A 32 14.27 7.27 12.16
C PRO A 32 14.32 8.10 10.87
N ALA A 33 14.65 9.40 10.97
CA ALA A 33 14.85 10.24 9.80
C ALA A 33 15.79 9.53 8.80
N ILE A 34 15.35 9.46 7.54
CA ILE A 34 16.11 8.74 6.52
C ILE A 34 17.25 9.61 5.96
N PRO A 35 18.37 9.01 5.56
CA PRO A 35 19.48 9.74 4.96
C PRO A 35 19.07 10.49 3.67
N PRO A 36 19.67 11.65 3.38
CA PRO A 36 19.50 12.33 2.10
C PRO A 36 19.84 11.42 0.91
N GLY A 37 19.06 11.56 -0.17
CA GLY A 37 19.23 10.72 -1.38
C GLY A 37 18.59 9.34 -1.27
N SER A 38 17.92 9.03 -0.15
CA SER A 38 17.15 7.79 0.02
C SER A 38 15.87 7.81 -0.79
N CYS A 39 15.29 6.62 -1.00
CA CYS A 39 13.95 6.46 -1.55
C CYS A 39 12.99 5.89 -0.50
N LEU A 40 11.91 6.61 -0.26
CA LEU A 40 10.84 6.20 0.64
C LEU A 40 9.70 5.57 -0.17
N VAL A 41 9.47 4.28 0.04
CA VAL A 41 8.49 3.51 -0.72
C VAL A 41 7.33 3.11 0.19
N VAL A 42 6.12 3.52 -0.17
CA VAL A 42 4.90 3.25 0.59
C VAL A 42 4.00 2.30 -0.21
N GLY A 43 3.70 1.13 0.34
CA GLY A 43 2.80 0.14 -0.25
C GLY A 43 1.45 0.08 0.45
N PHE A 44 0.34 0.06 -0.32
CA PHE A 44 -1.01 -0.09 0.21
C PHE A 44 -1.62 -1.43 -0.17
N LEU A 45 -2.06 -2.20 0.84
CA LEU A 45 -2.75 -3.47 0.65
C LEU A 45 -4.22 -3.26 0.32
N GLY A 46 -4.78 -4.19 -0.46
CA GLY A 46 -6.17 -4.19 -0.87
C GLY A 46 -7.13 -4.71 0.19
N GLY A 47 -8.43 -4.54 -0.05
CA GLY A 47 -9.51 -5.10 0.76
C GLY A 47 -9.36 -4.86 2.26
N ASN A 48 -9.55 -5.94 3.02
CA ASN A 48 -9.33 -5.97 4.48
C ASN A 48 -8.00 -6.64 4.85
N ASP A 49 -7.07 -6.74 3.90
CA ASP A 49 -5.77 -7.35 4.12
C ASP A 49 -4.97 -6.57 5.17
N ARG A 50 -4.17 -7.29 5.95
CA ARG A 50 -3.33 -6.70 6.99
C ARG A 50 -2.02 -6.22 6.39
N TRP A 51 -1.49 -5.13 6.90
CA TRP A 51 -0.25 -4.52 6.45
C TRP A 51 0.96 -5.48 6.49
N ASP A 52 0.94 -6.48 7.39
CA ASP A 52 2.01 -7.45 7.62
C ASP A 52 1.77 -8.83 7.00
N ASP A 53 0.73 -9.01 6.16
CA ASP A 53 0.42 -10.30 5.53
C ASP A 53 1.47 -10.67 4.46
N PRO A 54 2.35 -11.66 4.73
CA PRO A 54 3.45 -11.99 3.83
C PRO A 54 3.01 -12.73 2.55
N PHE A 55 1.75 -13.17 2.50
CA PHE A 55 1.19 -13.84 1.33
C PHE A 55 0.68 -12.85 0.27
N LYS A 56 0.58 -11.57 0.60
CA LYS A 56 0.14 -10.52 -0.32
C LYS A 56 1.28 -9.96 -1.13
N GLY A 57 1.03 -9.78 -2.44
CA GLY A 57 2.04 -9.30 -3.38
C GLY A 57 2.62 -7.95 -2.99
N VAL A 58 1.79 -7.00 -2.52
CA VAL A 58 2.26 -5.70 -1.99
C VAL A 58 3.28 -5.89 -0.86
N ARG A 59 2.99 -6.79 0.08
CA ARG A 59 3.92 -7.04 1.21
C ARG A 59 5.17 -7.80 0.77
N ARG A 60 5.04 -8.78 -0.13
CA ARG A 60 6.19 -9.51 -0.68
C ARG A 60 7.16 -8.56 -1.38
N LEU A 61 6.65 -7.65 -2.22
CA LEU A 61 7.47 -6.63 -2.87
C LEU A 61 8.17 -5.73 -1.85
N ALA A 62 7.47 -5.28 -0.81
CA ALA A 62 8.09 -4.49 0.25
C ALA A 62 9.24 -5.22 0.93
N LEU A 63 9.07 -6.51 1.25
CA LEU A 63 10.10 -7.33 1.89
C LEU A 63 11.30 -7.59 0.97
N GLU A 64 11.09 -7.65 -0.35
CA GLU A 64 12.16 -7.72 -1.33
C GLU A 64 12.96 -6.42 -1.38
N LEU A 65 12.28 -5.29 -1.60
CA LEU A 65 12.91 -3.98 -1.75
C LEU A 65 13.63 -3.50 -0.48
N ARG A 66 13.19 -3.90 0.71
CA ARG A 66 13.86 -3.58 1.99
C ARG A 66 15.29 -4.12 2.10
N ARG A 67 15.67 -5.08 1.26
CA ARG A 67 17.03 -5.64 1.23
C ARG A 67 18.00 -4.75 0.46
N GLU A 68 17.51 -3.75 -0.23
CA GLU A 68 18.30 -2.88 -1.09
C GLU A 68 18.75 -1.64 -0.31
N PRO A 69 20.03 -1.30 -0.34
CA PRO A 69 20.54 -0.10 0.31
C PRO A 69 19.86 1.17 -0.22
N GLY A 70 19.53 2.09 0.66
CA GLY A 70 18.90 3.35 0.31
C GLY A 70 17.39 3.31 0.06
N LEU A 71 16.78 2.12 0.08
CA LEU A 71 15.32 1.97 -0.01
C LEU A 71 14.70 1.77 1.39
N TYR A 72 13.82 2.67 1.76
CA TYR A 72 13.05 2.62 3.01
C TYR A 72 11.59 2.30 2.68
N VAL A 73 11.18 1.06 2.94
CA VAL A 73 9.91 0.54 2.43
C VAL A 73 8.97 0.17 3.57
N GLU A 74 7.73 0.66 3.54
CA GLU A 74 6.70 0.23 4.50
C GLU A 74 5.35 -0.01 3.83
N THR A 75 4.53 -0.85 4.46
CA THR A 75 3.22 -1.22 3.96
C THR A 75 2.12 -0.87 4.96
N PHE A 76 0.98 -0.45 4.42
CA PHE A 76 -0.19 -0.04 5.20
C PHE A 76 -1.47 -0.65 4.61
N GLU A 77 -2.50 -0.79 5.43
CA GLU A 77 -3.84 -1.05 4.91
C GLU A 77 -4.38 0.18 4.15
N ASN A 78 -5.15 -0.06 3.09
CA ASN A 78 -5.73 1.02 2.25
C ASN A 78 -6.48 2.10 3.05
N ARG A 79 -7.07 1.75 4.19
CA ARG A 79 -7.79 2.68 5.09
C ARG A 79 -6.89 3.48 6.03
N ARG A 80 -5.58 3.23 6.04
CA ARG A 80 -4.62 3.85 6.96
C ARG A 80 -3.74 4.94 6.32
N VAL A 81 -4.23 5.59 5.27
CA VAL A 81 -3.49 6.62 4.53
C VAL A 81 -2.97 7.77 5.42
N ARG A 82 -3.74 8.17 6.45
CA ARG A 82 -3.28 9.19 7.42
C ARG A 82 -2.12 8.71 8.29
N ARG A 83 -2.06 7.42 8.60
CA ARG A 83 -0.94 6.83 9.32
C ARG A 83 0.31 6.75 8.44
N ALA A 84 0.13 6.42 7.15
CA ALA A 84 1.20 6.46 6.17
C ALA A 84 1.75 7.90 6.01
N LEU A 85 0.88 8.94 6.08
CA LEU A 85 1.32 10.33 6.05
C LEU A 85 2.23 10.63 7.24
N GLY A 86 1.81 10.34 8.47
CA GLY A 86 2.67 10.57 9.66
C GLY A 86 3.98 9.76 9.62
N PHE A 87 3.98 8.58 8.96
CA PHE A 87 5.21 7.82 8.72
C PHE A 87 6.15 8.54 7.76
N VAL A 88 5.63 9.11 6.66
CA VAL A 88 6.43 9.88 5.69
C VAL A 88 6.95 11.16 6.32
N GLU A 89 6.10 11.92 7.03
CA GLU A 89 6.50 13.14 7.74
C GLU A 89 7.65 12.84 8.73
N ALA A 90 7.51 11.82 9.58
CA ALA A 90 8.55 11.44 10.53
C ALA A 90 9.85 10.91 9.86
N ALA A 91 9.75 10.35 8.66
CA ALA A 91 10.92 9.91 7.90
C ALA A 91 11.70 11.06 7.28
N LEU A 92 11.02 12.14 6.92
CA LEU A 92 11.60 13.33 6.30
C LEU A 92 12.11 14.35 7.34
N ASP A 93 11.43 14.48 8.49
CA ASP A 93 11.76 15.37 9.61
C ASP A 93 13.13 15.01 10.20
N ALA A 94 14.17 15.60 9.65
CA ALA A 94 15.54 15.26 9.98
C ALA A 94 16.02 15.90 11.29
N ASP A 95 15.55 17.09 11.59
CA ASP A 95 15.90 17.82 12.80
C ASP A 95 14.93 17.52 13.97
N ARG A 96 13.86 16.74 13.69
CA ARG A 96 12.85 16.28 14.65
C ARG A 96 12.09 17.42 15.34
N ASN A 97 11.84 18.50 14.58
CA ASN A 97 11.06 19.62 15.08
C ASN A 97 9.54 19.41 14.96
N GLY A 98 9.11 18.32 14.27
CA GLY A 98 7.71 17.95 14.06
C GLY A 98 7.08 18.56 12.81
N GLU A 99 7.84 19.28 12.01
CA GLU A 99 7.45 19.88 10.74
C GLU A 99 8.42 19.41 9.64
N VAL A 100 7.93 19.25 8.42
CA VAL A 100 8.76 18.95 7.26
C VAL A 100 8.93 20.22 6.45
N ASP A 101 10.11 20.78 6.48
CA ASP A 101 10.42 22.01 5.76
C ASP A 101 10.78 21.78 4.28
N ARG A 102 11.06 22.89 3.57
CA ARG A 102 11.36 22.83 2.13
C ARG A 102 12.68 22.10 1.81
N GLU A 103 13.66 22.17 2.69
CA GLU A 103 14.93 21.44 2.50
C GLU A 103 14.70 19.94 2.70
N GLU A 104 13.92 19.58 3.69
CA GLU A 104 13.58 18.20 4.03
C GLU A 104 12.70 17.53 2.97
N THR A 105 11.76 18.27 2.35
CA THR A 105 10.95 17.74 1.24
C THR A 105 11.78 17.29 0.04
N GLY A 106 12.93 17.89 -0.19
CA GLY A 106 13.86 17.54 -1.27
C GLY A 106 14.82 16.40 -0.95
N ARG A 107 14.85 15.91 0.28
CA ARG A 107 15.87 14.94 0.75
C ARG A 107 15.66 13.52 0.25
N ALA A 108 14.43 13.12 -0.05
CA ALA A 108 14.11 11.77 -0.47
C ALA A 108 13.11 11.74 -1.62
N SER A 109 13.23 10.71 -2.47
CA SER A 109 12.19 10.38 -3.44
C SER A 109 11.06 9.62 -2.75
N ILE A 110 9.81 9.99 -3.01
CA ILE A 110 8.64 9.27 -2.50
C ILE A 110 8.02 8.46 -3.65
N VAL A 111 7.91 7.16 -3.45
CA VAL A 111 7.24 6.22 -4.37
C VAL A 111 6.07 5.56 -3.67
N VAL A 112 4.92 5.50 -4.32
CA VAL A 112 3.70 4.91 -3.76
C VAL A 112 3.17 3.84 -4.70
N TYR A 113 2.85 2.67 -4.17
CA TYR A 113 2.24 1.59 -4.94
C TYR A 113 1.14 0.88 -4.14
N GLY A 114 0.25 0.20 -4.85
CA GLY A 114 -0.81 -0.55 -4.17
C GLY A 114 -1.64 -1.38 -5.12
N GLN A 115 -2.32 -2.38 -4.57
CA GLN A 115 -3.16 -3.30 -5.33
C GLN A 115 -4.61 -3.22 -4.88
N SER A 116 -5.55 -3.35 -5.83
CA SER A 116 -6.99 -3.35 -5.53
C SER A 116 -7.41 -2.02 -4.87
N LEU A 117 -8.14 -2.03 -3.76
CA LEU A 117 -8.39 -0.84 -2.94
C LEU A 117 -7.10 -0.15 -2.46
N GLY A 118 -5.96 -0.86 -2.47
CA GLY A 118 -4.63 -0.27 -2.25
C GLY A 118 -4.19 0.59 -3.44
N GLY A 119 -4.54 0.22 -4.67
CA GLY A 119 -4.33 1.05 -5.87
C GLY A 119 -5.05 2.38 -5.76
N TRP A 120 -6.32 2.37 -5.42
CA TRP A 120 -7.08 3.57 -5.08
C TRP A 120 -6.42 4.39 -3.96
N ALA A 121 -5.98 3.71 -2.89
CA ALA A 121 -5.32 4.39 -1.78
C ALA A 121 -4.02 5.10 -2.18
N THR A 122 -3.31 4.67 -3.24
CA THR A 122 -2.12 5.37 -3.74
C THR A 122 -2.45 6.80 -4.17
N LEU A 123 -3.56 6.99 -4.87
CA LEU A 123 -3.97 8.32 -5.33
C LEU A 123 -4.57 9.17 -4.22
N VAL A 124 -5.34 8.57 -3.31
CA VAL A 124 -5.79 9.27 -2.09
C VAL A 124 -4.59 9.76 -1.29
N PHE A 125 -3.57 8.93 -1.14
CA PHE A 125 -2.35 9.27 -0.42
C PHE A 125 -1.53 10.34 -1.16
N ALA A 126 -1.40 10.25 -2.48
CA ALA A 126 -0.74 11.28 -3.28
C ALA A 126 -1.42 12.65 -3.14
N ARG A 127 -2.77 12.68 -3.08
CA ARG A 127 -3.52 13.93 -2.81
C ARG A 127 -3.27 14.46 -1.39
N LEU A 128 -3.12 13.59 -0.37
CA LEU A 128 -2.75 14.01 0.98
C LEU A 128 -1.34 14.60 1.02
N LEU A 129 -0.39 14.00 0.30
CA LEU A 129 0.98 14.51 0.16
C LEU A 129 1.00 15.86 -0.58
N ALA A 130 0.13 16.05 -1.59
CA ALA A 130 -0.03 17.35 -2.27
C ALA A 130 -0.44 18.46 -1.30
N GLY A 131 -1.33 18.17 -0.35
CA GLY A 131 -1.74 19.10 0.71
C GLY A 131 -0.64 19.44 1.74
N ARG A 132 0.53 18.82 1.61
CA ARG A 132 1.75 19.05 2.40
C ARG A 132 2.92 19.53 1.52
N ASP A 133 2.66 19.91 0.29
CA ASP A 133 3.68 20.27 -0.70
C ASP A 133 4.73 19.18 -0.95
N LEU A 134 4.40 17.92 -0.65
CA LEU A 134 5.28 16.78 -0.82
C LEU A 134 5.13 16.20 -2.24
N PRO A 135 6.20 16.19 -3.05
CA PRO A 135 6.19 15.59 -4.38
C PRO A 135 6.24 14.06 -4.31
N VAL A 136 5.58 13.41 -5.27
CA VAL A 136 5.61 11.95 -5.45
C VAL A 136 6.34 11.64 -6.75
N GLN A 137 7.37 10.82 -6.68
CA GLN A 137 8.15 10.43 -7.84
C GLN A 137 7.40 9.46 -8.74
N LEU A 138 6.72 8.47 -8.14
CA LEU A 138 5.91 7.48 -8.85
C LEU A 138 4.66 7.12 -8.05
N THR A 139 3.51 7.08 -8.72
CA THR A 139 2.36 6.26 -8.29
C THR A 139 2.26 5.04 -9.19
N LEU A 140 2.17 3.85 -8.58
CA LEU A 140 1.99 2.59 -9.29
C LEU A 140 0.70 1.92 -8.81
N GLN A 141 -0.31 1.93 -9.66
CA GLN A 141 -1.56 1.24 -9.44
C GLN A 141 -1.46 -0.19 -9.97
N ILE A 142 -1.96 -1.16 -9.22
CA ILE A 142 -1.97 -2.57 -9.58
C ILE A 142 -3.39 -3.07 -9.40
N ASP A 143 -4.07 -3.31 -10.52
CA ASP A 143 -5.46 -3.76 -10.56
C ASP A 143 -6.35 -2.92 -9.62
N SER A 144 -6.23 -1.59 -9.75
CA SER A 144 -6.89 -0.63 -8.88
C SER A 144 -8.39 -0.71 -9.01
N VAL A 145 -9.08 -0.67 -7.87
CA VAL A 145 -10.54 -0.63 -7.82
C VAL A 145 -10.97 0.38 -6.75
N GLY A 146 -11.69 1.41 -7.16
CA GLY A 146 -12.13 2.45 -6.23
C GLY A 146 -12.94 3.54 -6.93
N TRP A 147 -13.06 4.68 -6.30
CA TRP A 147 -13.67 5.87 -6.88
C TRP A 147 -12.61 6.93 -7.13
N ASP A 148 -12.67 7.59 -8.29
CA ASP A 148 -11.72 8.63 -8.70
C ASP A 148 -10.25 8.14 -8.71
N ASP A 149 -10.04 6.87 -9.05
CA ASP A 149 -8.73 6.26 -9.14
C ASP A 149 -8.16 6.25 -10.57
N ALA A 150 -8.85 6.86 -11.53
CA ALA A 150 -8.30 7.22 -12.84
C ALA A 150 -7.45 8.50 -12.78
N ASP A 151 -7.79 9.48 -11.94
CA ASP A 151 -7.24 10.83 -12.00
C ASP A 151 -5.99 11.00 -11.10
N VAL A 152 -4.83 11.10 -11.74
CA VAL A 152 -3.53 11.25 -11.06
C VAL A 152 -3.26 12.71 -10.71
N PRO A 153 -3.00 13.06 -9.42
CA PRO A 153 -2.81 14.45 -9.00
C PRO A 153 -1.47 15.03 -9.49
N PRO A 154 -1.37 16.38 -9.62
CA PRO A 154 -0.25 17.04 -10.29
C PRO A 154 1.05 17.12 -9.47
N ASN A 155 1.07 16.64 -8.22
CA ASN A 155 2.30 16.46 -7.44
C ASN A 155 3.01 15.14 -7.74
N VAL A 156 2.44 14.29 -8.62
CA VAL A 156 3.03 13.04 -9.09
C VAL A 156 3.81 13.29 -10.36
N ARG A 157 5.10 12.92 -10.39
CA ARG A 157 5.93 13.03 -11.57
C ARG A 157 5.63 11.97 -12.60
N TRP A 158 5.60 10.70 -12.18
CA TRP A 158 5.32 9.55 -13.03
C TRP A 158 4.14 8.75 -12.48
N ALA A 159 3.32 8.26 -13.38
CA ALA A 159 2.24 7.34 -13.06
C ALA A 159 2.35 6.09 -13.92
N ALA A 160 2.07 4.94 -13.33
CA ALA A 160 2.08 3.64 -14.00
C ALA A 160 0.88 2.82 -13.55
N ASN A 161 0.35 1.99 -14.45
CA ASN A 161 -0.78 1.13 -14.17
C ASN A 161 -0.52 -0.30 -14.68
N LEU A 162 -0.76 -1.28 -13.84
CA LEU A 162 -0.81 -2.69 -14.18
C LEU A 162 -2.23 -3.16 -13.93
N TYR A 163 -2.91 -3.67 -14.94
CA TYR A 163 -4.34 -3.97 -14.81
C TYR A 163 -4.71 -5.27 -15.53
N GLN A 164 -5.87 -5.80 -15.23
CA GLN A 164 -6.59 -6.82 -16.01
C GLN A 164 -7.99 -6.29 -16.34
N ASP A 165 -8.51 -6.62 -17.49
CA ASP A 165 -9.81 -6.13 -17.99
C ASP A 165 -10.85 -7.27 -18.17
N GLU A 166 -10.56 -8.47 -17.68
CA GLU A 166 -11.34 -9.68 -17.98
C GLU A 166 -12.27 -10.09 -16.81
N GLY A 167 -12.23 -9.39 -15.70
CA GLY A 167 -13.04 -9.69 -14.52
C GLY A 167 -14.52 -9.37 -14.70
N ALA A 168 -15.38 -10.37 -14.70
CA ALA A 168 -16.84 -10.19 -14.81
C ALA A 168 -17.44 -9.25 -13.73
N VAL A 169 -16.75 -9.04 -12.61
CA VAL A 169 -17.22 -8.26 -11.46
C VAL A 169 -16.20 -7.22 -11.02
N ILE A 170 -14.91 -7.46 -11.22
CA ILE A 170 -13.83 -6.54 -10.86
C ILE A 170 -12.83 -6.51 -12.01
N ALA A 171 -12.76 -5.38 -12.69
CA ALA A 171 -11.71 -5.00 -13.62
C ALA A 171 -10.87 -3.89 -12.99
N GLY A 172 -9.59 -3.84 -13.32
CA GLY A 172 -8.70 -2.77 -12.88
C GLY A 172 -9.04 -1.46 -13.58
N GLU A 173 -8.98 -0.33 -12.85
CA GLU A 173 -9.21 0.98 -13.45
C GLU A 173 -8.21 1.27 -14.57
N HIS A 174 -8.71 1.61 -15.75
CA HIS A 174 -7.95 2.10 -16.89
C HIS A 174 -8.85 2.86 -17.88
N PRO A 175 -8.33 3.80 -18.69
CA PRO A 175 -7.00 4.37 -18.60
C PRO A 175 -6.86 5.35 -17.44
N ILE A 176 -5.68 5.39 -16.84
CA ILE A 176 -5.35 6.44 -15.85
C ILE A 176 -5.00 7.75 -16.58
N LYS A 177 -5.31 8.88 -15.94
CA LYS A 177 -5.18 10.21 -16.57
C LYS A 177 -4.49 11.20 -15.64
N PRO A 178 -3.49 11.96 -16.11
CA PRO A 178 -2.92 13.04 -15.34
C PRO A 178 -3.88 14.24 -15.26
N SER A 179 -4.12 14.77 -14.07
CA SER A 179 -4.89 16.01 -13.88
C SER A 179 -4.19 17.23 -14.52
N ASP A 180 -2.84 17.21 -14.56
CA ASP A 180 -2.01 18.17 -15.32
C ASP A 180 -0.95 17.44 -16.14
N PRO A 181 -1.12 17.24 -17.46
CA PRO A 181 -0.16 16.53 -18.32
C PRO A 181 1.21 17.21 -18.45
N ARG A 182 1.34 18.49 -18.05
CA ARG A 182 2.64 19.19 -18.04
C ARG A 182 3.49 18.81 -16.82
N ARG A 183 2.87 18.28 -15.77
CA ARG A 183 3.52 17.92 -14.51
C ARG A 183 3.63 16.43 -14.29
N THR A 184 2.67 15.68 -14.81
CA THR A 184 2.57 14.22 -14.61
C THR A 184 2.67 13.52 -15.96
N THR A 185 3.52 12.50 -16.02
CA THR A 185 3.65 11.62 -17.20
C THR A 185 3.17 10.22 -16.84
N VAL A 186 2.18 9.70 -17.59
CA VAL A 186 1.85 8.26 -17.55
C VAL A 186 2.93 7.54 -18.35
N VAL A 187 3.76 6.76 -17.66
CA VAL A 187 4.91 6.06 -18.25
C VAL A 187 4.53 4.73 -18.89
N GLY A 188 3.36 4.24 -18.60
CA GLY A 188 2.77 3.07 -19.26
C GLY A 188 1.60 2.49 -18.48
N GLU A 189 0.79 1.77 -19.25
CA GLU A 189 -0.29 0.93 -18.74
C GLU A 189 -0.10 -0.46 -19.35
N TRP A 190 -0.09 -1.51 -18.52
CA TRP A 190 0.17 -2.87 -18.96
C TRP A 190 -0.95 -3.78 -18.51
N GLU A 191 -1.61 -4.35 -19.51
CA GLU A 191 -2.63 -5.36 -19.34
C GLU A 191 -2.02 -6.74 -19.09
N PHE A 192 -2.64 -7.51 -18.20
CA PHE A 192 -2.30 -8.89 -17.89
C PHE A 192 -3.51 -9.78 -18.19
N ASP A 193 -3.42 -10.53 -19.26
CA ASP A 193 -4.43 -11.51 -19.74
C ASP A 193 -4.37 -12.77 -18.85
N TYR A 194 -5.52 -13.14 -18.27
CA TYR A 194 -5.70 -14.32 -17.45
C TYR A 194 -6.65 -15.36 -18.07
N ASP A 195 -7.17 -15.11 -19.26
CA ASP A 195 -7.93 -16.10 -20.05
C ASP A 195 -7.02 -17.09 -20.76
N ARG A 196 -5.76 -16.74 -20.98
CA ARG A 196 -4.78 -17.52 -21.74
C ARG A 196 -3.50 -17.80 -20.96
N PRO A 197 -2.74 -18.85 -21.37
CA PRO A 197 -1.42 -19.08 -20.80
C PRO A 197 -0.46 -17.90 -21.06
N PRO A 198 0.41 -17.60 -20.09
CA PRO A 198 0.56 -18.28 -18.81
C PRO A 198 -0.36 -17.73 -17.69
N GLY A 199 -1.23 -16.76 -17.98
CA GLY A 199 -2.07 -16.08 -16.99
C GLY A 199 -3.04 -17.01 -16.29
N ASN A 200 -3.77 -17.84 -17.06
CA ASN A 200 -4.77 -18.77 -16.52
C ASN A 200 -4.15 -19.95 -15.73
N GLU A 201 -2.84 -20.16 -15.84
CA GLU A 201 -2.10 -21.18 -15.09
C GLU A 201 -1.70 -20.72 -13.68
N ILE A 202 -1.89 -19.43 -13.36
CA ILE A 202 -1.60 -18.91 -12.02
C ILE A 202 -2.57 -19.54 -11.01
N ALA A 203 -2.02 -20.33 -10.10
CA ALA A 203 -2.80 -21.06 -9.11
C ALA A 203 -3.43 -20.13 -8.08
N ILE A 204 -4.74 -20.28 -7.86
CA ILE A 204 -5.54 -19.55 -6.85
C ILE A 204 -6.16 -20.50 -5.82
N ASP A 205 -5.63 -21.73 -5.73
CA ASP A 205 -6.10 -22.73 -4.78
C ASP A 205 -6.00 -22.25 -3.33
N GLY A 206 -6.91 -22.75 -2.51
CA GLY A 206 -6.99 -22.38 -1.09
C GLY A 206 -7.66 -21.01 -0.80
N LEU A 207 -8.12 -20.30 -1.83
CA LEU A 207 -8.95 -19.13 -1.63
C LEU A 207 -10.42 -19.52 -1.40
N PRO A 208 -11.18 -18.72 -0.62
CA PRO A 208 -12.61 -18.91 -0.47
C PRO A 208 -13.33 -18.86 -1.84
N TRP A 209 -14.38 -19.66 -2.03
CA TRP A 209 -15.09 -19.82 -3.31
C TRP A 209 -15.56 -18.48 -3.93
N HIS A 210 -15.97 -17.51 -3.12
CA HIS A 210 -16.38 -16.19 -3.60
C HIS A 210 -15.20 -15.35 -4.16
N LYS A 211 -13.97 -15.65 -3.74
CA LYS A 211 -12.76 -15.02 -4.33
C LYS A 211 -12.33 -15.72 -5.61
N THR A 212 -12.60 -17.03 -5.73
CA THR A 212 -12.24 -17.79 -6.91
C THR A 212 -13.25 -17.64 -8.05
N PHE A 213 -14.54 -17.49 -7.74
CA PHE A 213 -15.58 -17.41 -8.77
C PHE A 213 -15.82 -15.97 -9.29
N LEU A 214 -15.86 -14.99 -8.39
CA LEU A 214 -16.18 -13.61 -8.77
C LEU A 214 -14.96 -12.72 -9.02
N ARG A 215 -13.78 -13.16 -8.64
CA ARG A 215 -12.55 -12.36 -8.61
C ARG A 215 -11.33 -13.19 -8.96
N ALA A 216 -11.46 -14.18 -9.84
CA ALA A 216 -10.38 -15.11 -10.18
C ALA A 216 -9.14 -14.34 -10.69
N ASP A 217 -9.33 -13.48 -11.66
CA ASP A 217 -8.23 -12.78 -12.34
C ASP A 217 -7.60 -11.73 -11.44
N HIS A 218 -8.41 -11.04 -10.67
CA HIS A 218 -7.95 -10.16 -9.59
C HIS A 218 -7.07 -10.90 -8.54
N ALA A 219 -7.45 -12.14 -8.20
CA ALA A 219 -6.68 -12.98 -7.29
C ALA A 219 -5.42 -13.57 -7.93
N ARG A 220 -5.47 -13.89 -9.24
CA ARG A 220 -4.30 -14.32 -10.02
C ARG A 220 -3.28 -13.21 -10.10
N MET A 221 -3.72 -11.97 -10.35
CA MET A 221 -2.84 -10.81 -10.43
C MET A 221 -2.06 -10.57 -9.12
N ASP A 222 -2.68 -10.78 -7.94
CA ASP A 222 -1.96 -10.72 -6.64
C ASP A 222 -0.85 -11.78 -6.52
N ARG A 223 -0.98 -12.91 -7.23
CA ARG A 223 -0.04 -14.02 -7.17
C ARG A 223 0.94 -14.10 -8.34
N ASP A 224 0.69 -13.35 -9.41
CA ASP A 224 1.47 -13.42 -10.64
C ASP A 224 2.87 -12.81 -10.47
N PRO A 225 3.95 -13.63 -10.61
CA PRO A 225 5.31 -13.12 -10.48
C PRO A 225 5.68 -12.11 -11.57
N ARG A 226 5.02 -12.13 -12.74
CA ARG A 226 5.27 -11.17 -13.83
C ARG A 226 4.85 -9.77 -13.42
N VAL A 227 3.69 -9.64 -12.75
CA VAL A 227 3.18 -8.37 -12.20
C VAL A 227 4.17 -7.81 -11.20
N TRP A 228 4.57 -8.59 -10.22
CA TRP A 228 5.45 -8.12 -9.13
C TRP A 228 6.88 -7.88 -9.58
N SER A 229 7.40 -8.64 -10.54
CA SER A 229 8.70 -8.36 -11.17
C SER A 229 8.67 -7.05 -11.97
N LYS A 230 7.57 -6.75 -12.66
CA LYS A 230 7.38 -5.47 -13.35
C LYS A 230 7.27 -4.33 -12.35
N ALA A 231 6.45 -4.49 -11.30
CA ALA A 231 6.30 -3.50 -10.23
C ALA A 231 7.64 -3.19 -9.56
N ALA A 232 8.43 -4.20 -9.24
CA ALA A 232 9.76 -4.04 -8.66
C ALA A 232 10.68 -3.19 -9.53
N ARG A 233 10.72 -3.45 -10.85
CA ARG A 233 11.52 -2.66 -11.79
C ARG A 233 11.08 -1.20 -11.83
N LEU A 234 9.75 -0.94 -11.96
CA LEU A 234 9.21 0.42 -12.01
C LEU A 234 9.56 1.21 -10.74
N VAL A 235 9.44 0.57 -9.57
CA VAL A 235 9.80 1.20 -8.28
C VAL A 235 11.30 1.51 -8.24
N ARG A 236 12.18 0.58 -8.61
CA ARG A 236 13.64 0.79 -8.65
C ARG A 236 14.04 1.92 -9.58
N ASP A 237 13.52 1.91 -10.81
CA ASP A 237 13.78 2.98 -11.78
C ASP A 237 13.39 4.34 -11.22
N ALA A 238 12.20 4.45 -10.61
CA ALA A 238 11.73 5.69 -10.01
C ALA A 238 12.62 6.14 -8.84
N CYS A 239 13.02 5.21 -7.97
CA CYS A 239 13.92 5.51 -6.83
C CYS A 239 15.30 6.00 -7.30
N GLU A 240 15.79 5.51 -8.42
CA GLU A 240 17.05 5.94 -9.03
C GLU A 240 16.90 7.19 -9.91
N GLY A 241 15.72 7.80 -9.97
CA GLY A 241 15.45 8.99 -10.77
C GLY A 241 15.39 8.74 -12.28
N ARG A 242 15.39 7.48 -12.72
CA ARG A 242 15.19 7.08 -14.13
C ARG A 242 13.72 7.04 -14.49
N VAL A 243 13.41 7.29 -15.76
CA VAL A 243 12.04 7.10 -16.27
C VAL A 243 11.65 5.63 -16.11
N PRO A 244 10.59 5.32 -15.32
CA PRO A 244 10.22 3.93 -15.05
C PRO A 244 9.87 3.17 -16.35
N GLY A 245 10.43 1.97 -16.48
CA GLY A 245 10.17 1.10 -17.63
C GLY A 245 10.95 1.43 -18.91
N ALA A 246 11.74 2.50 -18.95
CA ALA A 246 12.55 2.86 -20.14
C ALA A 246 13.74 1.90 -20.38
N SER A 247 14.14 1.13 -19.38
CA SER A 247 15.32 0.24 -19.42
C SER A 247 15.12 -1.11 -20.11
N ALA A 248 13.96 -1.37 -20.71
CA ALA A 248 13.61 -2.68 -21.31
C ALA A 248 13.97 -2.80 -22.81
N ALA A 249 14.69 -1.84 -23.37
CA ALA A 249 15.11 -1.85 -24.78
C ALA A 249 16.63 -1.98 -24.92
N ARG A 250 17.21 -3.09 -24.44
CA ARG A 250 18.53 -3.58 -24.86
C ARG A 250 18.53 -5.09 -25.03
#